data_4bcec496315c25d2c8b18dd6db649204
#
_entry.id   4bcec496315c25d2c8b18dd6db649204
#
_cell.length_a   1.000
_cell.length_b   1.000
_cell.length_c   1.000
_cell.angle_alpha   90.00
_cell.angle_beta   90.00
_cell.angle_gamma   90.00
#
_symmetry.space_group_name_H-M   'P 1'
#
loop_
_entity.id
_entity.type
_entity.pdbx_description
1 polymer ?
#
loop_
_entity_poly.entity_id
_entity_poly.type
_entity_poly.pdbx_seq_one_letter_code
_entity_poly.pdbx_strand_id
1 'polypeptide(L)'
;ISYPTLRLRDDYFIIVTLGIGEAIKLVIQNTESITGGARGFSDVPSGSNVFVVWGVVILTVIGLRSFINSKHGRNCIAVREDEIAARSVGVNIFKYKMEAMIISCALCPCAGAFLAHYMHFLHPNMFTMAKSDELIIVVILGGRGSLTGTILAGLLLLPLPELLRFGSAEQWRMVFYGLLVVLAILFRPSGLMGTSELSWRGIKNGVRKLGAALKRRTDVRKGGR
;
A
#
# COMPACT_ATOMS: atom_id res chain seq x y z
N ILE A 1 -21.34 2.45 -3.64
CA ILE A 1 -20.88 1.03 -3.61
C ILE A 1 -20.51 0.63 -2.19
N SER A 2 -19.66 1.39 -1.50
CA SER A 2 -19.14 1.04 -0.15
C SER A 2 -20.21 0.89 0.94
N TYR A 3 -21.32 1.65 0.85
CA TYR A 3 -22.36 1.61 1.87
C TYR A 3 -23.10 0.26 1.96
N PRO A 4 -23.58 -0.35 0.88
CA PRO A 4 -24.19 -1.66 0.93
C PRO A 4 -23.18 -2.79 1.18
N THR A 5 -21.96 -2.69 0.64
CA THR A 5 -20.96 -3.76 0.78
C THR A 5 -20.45 -3.92 2.20
N LEU A 6 -20.26 -2.83 2.96
CA LEU A 6 -19.84 -2.88 4.37
C LEU A 6 -20.86 -3.54 5.33
N ARG A 7 -22.09 -3.78 4.89
CA ARG A 7 -23.11 -4.52 5.66
C ARG A 7 -23.04 -6.03 5.46
N LEU A 8 -22.29 -6.48 4.46
CA LEU A 8 -22.11 -7.90 4.19
C LEU A 8 -21.06 -8.51 5.10
N ARG A 9 -21.21 -9.79 5.40
CA ARG A 9 -20.19 -10.55 6.14
C ARG A 9 -18.98 -10.83 5.25
N ASP A 10 -17.84 -11.00 5.88
CA ASP A 10 -16.49 -11.03 5.34
C ASP A 10 -16.33 -11.64 3.93
N ASP A 11 -16.76 -12.87 3.71
CA ASP A 11 -16.62 -13.57 2.43
C ASP A 11 -17.50 -12.96 1.32
N TYR A 12 -18.74 -12.60 1.65
CA TYR A 12 -19.64 -11.96 0.70
C TYR A 12 -19.18 -10.56 0.30
N PHE A 13 -18.53 -9.84 1.23
CA PHE A 13 -17.93 -8.55 0.95
C PHE A 13 -16.87 -8.68 -0.16
N ILE A 14 -16.00 -9.68 -0.09
CA ILE A 14 -14.95 -9.93 -1.08
C ILE A 14 -15.57 -10.22 -2.44
N ILE A 15 -16.49 -11.18 -2.52
CA ILE A 15 -17.13 -11.59 -3.78
C ILE A 15 -17.84 -10.41 -4.46
N VAL A 16 -18.60 -9.63 -3.71
CA VAL A 16 -19.35 -8.49 -4.24
C VAL A 16 -18.42 -7.38 -4.71
N THR A 17 -17.37 -7.05 -3.97
CA THR A 17 -16.40 -6.02 -4.38
C THR A 17 -15.64 -6.40 -5.64
N LEU A 18 -15.27 -7.69 -5.79
CA LEU A 18 -14.64 -8.21 -6.99
C LEU A 18 -15.60 -8.17 -8.19
N GLY A 19 -16.84 -8.62 -8.01
CA GLY A 19 -17.86 -8.58 -9.07
C GLY A 19 -18.17 -7.16 -9.54
N ILE A 20 -18.27 -6.20 -8.62
CA ILE A 20 -18.48 -4.79 -8.96
C ILE A 20 -17.24 -4.22 -9.69
N GLY A 21 -16.04 -4.58 -9.27
CA GLY A 21 -14.80 -4.16 -9.94
C GLY A 21 -14.76 -4.60 -11.40
N GLU A 22 -15.05 -5.88 -11.68
CA GLU A 22 -15.13 -6.40 -13.05
C GLU A 22 -16.30 -5.78 -13.83
N ALA A 23 -17.46 -5.56 -13.20
CA ALA A 23 -18.58 -4.90 -13.86
C ALA A 23 -18.23 -3.47 -14.30
N ILE A 24 -17.56 -2.70 -13.44
CA ILE A 24 -17.09 -1.34 -13.78
C ILE A 24 -16.10 -1.39 -14.94
N LYS A 25 -15.14 -2.32 -14.92
CA LYS A 25 -14.18 -2.52 -16.01
C LYS A 25 -14.88 -2.81 -17.34
N LEU A 26 -15.87 -3.71 -17.34
CA LEU A 26 -16.68 -4.02 -18.52
C LEU A 26 -17.48 -2.82 -19.03
N VAL A 27 -18.06 -2.01 -18.13
CA VAL A 27 -18.73 -0.76 -18.50
C VAL A 27 -17.75 0.20 -19.17
N ILE A 28 -16.56 0.37 -18.64
CA ILE A 28 -15.52 1.22 -19.21
C ILE A 28 -15.12 0.71 -20.61
N GLN A 29 -14.94 -0.59 -20.78
CA GLN A 29 -14.60 -1.22 -22.07
C GLN A 29 -15.68 -1.07 -23.13
N ASN A 30 -16.95 -1.03 -22.73
CA ASN A 30 -18.08 -0.91 -23.66
C ASN A 30 -18.50 0.54 -23.93
N THR A 31 -17.94 1.53 -23.21
CA THR A 31 -18.28 2.95 -23.37
C THR A 31 -17.24 3.65 -24.25
N GLU A 32 -17.29 3.42 -25.57
CA GLU A 32 -16.31 3.97 -26.52
C GLU A 32 -16.32 5.50 -26.57
N SER A 33 -17.48 6.12 -26.42
CA SER A 33 -17.65 7.57 -26.60
C SER A 33 -16.93 8.43 -25.53
N ILE A 34 -16.65 7.88 -24.34
CA ILE A 34 -16.07 8.62 -23.23
C ILE A 34 -14.67 8.10 -22.86
N THR A 35 -14.49 6.79 -22.90
CA THR A 35 -13.27 6.14 -22.42
C THR A 35 -12.36 5.60 -23.52
N GLY A 36 -12.77 5.73 -24.79
CA GLY A 36 -12.10 5.05 -25.91
C GLY A 36 -12.35 3.54 -25.93
N GLY A 37 -13.16 3.01 -25.00
CA GLY A 37 -13.59 1.62 -24.94
C GLY A 37 -12.43 0.64 -24.82
N ALA A 38 -12.52 -0.46 -25.59
CA ALA A 38 -11.50 -1.50 -25.63
C ALA A 38 -10.16 -1.05 -26.26
N ARG A 39 -10.14 0.08 -26.96
CA ARG A 39 -8.90 0.66 -27.53
C ARG A 39 -8.06 1.41 -26.48
N GLY A 40 -8.69 1.78 -25.38
CA GLY A 40 -8.07 2.60 -24.33
C GLY A 40 -8.08 4.09 -24.67
N PHE A 41 -7.66 4.87 -23.69
CA PHE A 41 -7.57 6.33 -23.78
C PHE A 41 -6.15 6.73 -24.13
N SER A 42 -5.95 7.27 -25.34
CA SER A 42 -4.69 7.80 -25.85
C SER A 42 -4.70 9.33 -25.77
N ASP A 43 -3.54 9.93 -25.97
CA ASP A 43 -3.33 11.40 -26.00
C ASP A 43 -3.51 12.11 -24.64
N VAL A 44 -3.14 11.45 -23.56
CA VAL A 44 -3.05 12.13 -22.25
C VAL A 44 -1.83 13.07 -22.29
N PRO A 45 -2.03 14.40 -22.11
CA PRO A 45 -0.92 15.35 -22.15
C PRO A 45 0.12 15.04 -21.05
N SER A 46 1.40 15.18 -21.41
CA SER A 46 2.50 15.06 -20.45
C SER A 46 2.45 16.22 -19.44
N GLY A 47 1.77 16.03 -18.34
CA GLY A 47 1.60 17.07 -17.33
C GLY A 47 2.25 16.76 -15.96
N SER A 48 2.77 15.55 -15.77
CA SER A 48 3.35 15.16 -14.50
C SER A 48 4.85 15.47 -14.42
N ASN A 49 5.19 16.53 -13.72
CA ASN A 49 6.57 16.80 -13.33
C ASN A 49 6.92 15.89 -12.14
N VAL A 50 8.07 15.20 -12.16
CA VAL A 50 8.52 14.31 -11.09
C VAL A 50 8.49 15.01 -9.72
N PHE A 51 8.82 16.30 -9.67
CA PHE A 51 8.77 17.09 -8.44
C PHE A 51 7.34 17.25 -7.90
N VAL A 52 6.34 17.41 -8.78
CA VAL A 52 4.93 17.52 -8.39
C VAL A 52 4.44 16.18 -7.80
N VAL A 53 4.78 15.07 -8.44
CA VAL A 53 4.44 13.73 -7.94
C VAL A 53 5.03 13.49 -6.56
N TRP A 54 6.32 13.78 -6.35
CA TRP A 54 6.95 13.67 -5.03
C TRP A 54 6.33 14.59 -4.00
N GLY A 55 5.98 15.83 -4.39
CA GLY A 55 5.27 16.77 -3.53
C GLY A 55 3.93 16.21 -3.03
N VAL A 56 3.13 15.64 -3.95
CA VAL A 56 1.84 15.04 -3.60
C VAL A 56 2.02 13.78 -2.74
N VAL A 57 3.01 12.94 -3.02
CA VAL A 57 3.32 11.76 -2.19
C VAL A 57 3.67 12.18 -0.77
N ILE A 58 4.55 13.17 -0.59
CA ILE A 58 4.94 13.68 0.73
C ILE A 58 3.72 14.26 1.47
N LEU A 59 2.90 15.06 0.78
CA LEU A 59 1.69 15.65 1.35
C LEU A 59 0.70 14.57 1.78
N THR A 60 0.50 13.54 0.96
CA THR A 60 -0.36 12.39 1.27
C THR A 60 0.15 11.62 2.49
N VAL A 61 1.45 11.36 2.58
CA VAL A 61 2.06 10.68 3.73
C VAL A 61 1.91 11.49 5.01
N ILE A 62 2.12 12.81 4.95
CA ILE A 62 1.93 13.70 6.10
C ILE A 62 0.45 13.73 6.51
N GLY A 63 -0.47 13.84 5.54
CA GLY A 63 -1.92 13.83 5.78
C GLY A 63 -2.40 12.54 6.44
N LEU A 64 -2.00 11.38 5.89
CA LEU A 64 -2.31 10.07 6.46
C LEU A 64 -1.74 9.89 7.86
N ARG A 65 -0.50 10.31 8.09
CA ARG A 65 0.11 10.26 9.42
C ARG A 65 -0.62 11.15 10.42
N SER A 66 -1.03 12.34 10.02
CA SER A 66 -1.84 13.24 10.84
C SER A 66 -3.20 12.63 11.16
N PHE A 67 -3.86 12.02 10.16
CA PHE A 67 -5.12 11.32 10.33
C PHE A 67 -4.99 10.14 11.31
N ILE A 68 -3.99 9.27 11.14
CA ILE A 68 -3.75 8.10 12.00
C ILE A 68 -3.55 8.53 13.46
N ASN A 69 -2.86 9.63 13.71
CA ASN A 69 -2.63 10.16 15.05
C ASN A 69 -3.82 10.94 15.63
N SER A 70 -4.85 11.22 14.84
CA SER A 70 -6.07 11.90 15.27
C SER A 70 -6.98 11.00 16.13
N LYS A 71 -8.04 11.57 16.70
CA LYS A 71 -9.08 10.80 17.42
C LYS A 71 -9.75 9.78 16.48
N HIS A 72 -10.04 10.18 15.24
CA HIS A 72 -10.66 9.34 14.22
C HIS A 72 -9.76 8.16 13.85
N GLY A 73 -8.48 8.42 13.57
CA GLY A 73 -7.51 7.38 13.25
C GLY A 73 -7.34 6.36 14.39
N ARG A 74 -7.28 6.80 15.64
CA ARG A 74 -7.21 5.89 16.79
C ARG A 74 -8.44 4.99 16.92
N ASN A 75 -9.62 5.51 16.64
CA ASN A 75 -10.84 4.70 16.62
C ASN A 75 -10.85 3.70 15.43
N CYS A 76 -10.32 4.09 14.26
CA CYS A 76 -10.11 3.16 13.14
C CYS A 76 -9.16 2.02 13.53
N ILE A 77 -8.08 2.33 14.26
CA ILE A 77 -7.14 1.32 14.77
C ILE A 77 -7.83 0.40 15.78
N ALA A 78 -8.61 0.93 16.72
CA ALA A 78 -9.36 0.13 17.68
C ALA A 78 -10.32 -0.85 16.99
N VAL A 79 -11.06 -0.40 15.98
CA VAL A 79 -11.94 -1.25 15.16
C VAL A 79 -11.16 -2.33 14.40
N ARG A 80 -9.94 -2.04 13.93
CA ARG A 80 -9.08 -3.00 13.26
C ARG A 80 -8.57 -4.10 14.18
N GLU A 81 -8.22 -3.76 15.42
CA GLU A 81 -7.67 -4.72 16.38
C GLU A 81 -8.77 -5.67 16.90
N ASP A 82 -9.90 -5.13 17.34
CA ASP A 82 -11.05 -5.93 17.80
C ASP A 82 -12.35 -5.14 17.68
N GLU A 83 -13.23 -5.59 16.79
CA GLU A 83 -14.54 -4.95 16.55
C GLU A 83 -15.48 -5.08 17.75
N ILE A 84 -15.42 -6.22 18.47
CA ILE A 84 -16.30 -6.47 19.62
C ILE A 84 -15.90 -5.58 20.79
N ALA A 85 -14.61 -5.51 21.08
CA ALA A 85 -14.07 -4.64 22.11
C ALA A 85 -14.30 -3.16 21.79
N ALA A 86 -14.12 -2.73 20.54
CA ALA A 86 -14.39 -1.36 20.12
C ALA A 86 -15.87 -0.99 20.31
N ARG A 87 -16.78 -1.91 19.98
CA ARG A 87 -18.22 -1.71 20.17
C ARG A 87 -18.60 -1.58 21.66
N SER A 88 -17.98 -2.35 22.54
CA SER A 88 -18.27 -2.31 23.98
C SER A 88 -17.92 -0.98 24.64
N VAL A 89 -16.94 -0.25 24.09
CA VAL A 89 -16.57 1.10 24.54
C VAL A 89 -17.29 2.22 23.77
N GLY A 90 -18.34 1.88 23.01
CA GLY A 90 -19.21 2.86 22.32
C GLY A 90 -18.69 3.35 20.97
N VAL A 91 -17.67 2.70 20.37
CA VAL A 91 -17.16 3.07 19.03
C VAL A 91 -18.11 2.53 17.96
N ASN A 92 -18.57 3.41 17.06
CA ASN A 92 -19.42 3.02 15.94
C ASN A 92 -18.58 2.42 14.80
N ILE A 93 -18.54 1.09 14.70
CA ILE A 93 -17.72 0.34 13.74
C ILE A 93 -17.99 0.77 12.29
N PHE A 94 -19.28 0.85 11.91
CA PHE A 94 -19.66 1.18 10.56
C PHE A 94 -19.17 2.57 10.14
N LYS A 95 -19.28 3.56 11.02
CA LYS A 95 -18.81 4.92 10.77
C LYS A 95 -17.31 4.96 10.48
N TYR A 96 -16.49 4.31 11.30
CA TYR A 96 -15.04 4.35 11.15
C TYR A 96 -14.53 3.50 9.98
N LYS A 97 -15.18 2.38 9.68
CA LYS A 97 -14.92 1.63 8.44
C LYS A 97 -15.24 2.49 7.20
N MET A 98 -16.35 3.22 7.23
CA MET A 98 -16.75 4.12 6.15
C MET A 98 -15.78 5.29 5.98
N GLU A 99 -15.35 5.93 7.08
CA GLU A 99 -14.36 7.02 7.04
C GLU A 99 -13.03 6.55 6.40
N ALA A 100 -12.51 5.39 6.79
CA ALA A 100 -11.30 4.82 6.21
C ALA A 100 -11.46 4.56 4.69
N MET A 101 -12.61 4.03 4.30
CA MET A 101 -12.92 3.76 2.89
C MET A 101 -13.04 5.04 2.05
N ILE A 102 -13.68 6.07 2.57
CA ILE A 102 -13.81 7.37 1.88
C ILE A 102 -12.42 7.98 1.65
N ILE A 103 -11.55 7.96 2.65
CA ILE A 103 -10.18 8.48 2.52
C ILE A 103 -9.40 7.69 1.46
N SER A 104 -9.48 6.37 1.46
CA SER A 104 -8.84 5.52 0.45
C SER A 104 -9.37 5.81 -0.95
N CYS A 105 -10.70 5.91 -1.10
CA CYS A 105 -11.35 6.24 -2.38
C CYS A 105 -11.05 7.65 -2.87
N ALA A 106 -10.68 8.58 -2.01
CA ALA A 106 -10.25 9.92 -2.41
C ALA A 106 -8.79 9.95 -2.89
N LEU A 107 -7.92 9.14 -2.28
CA LEU A 107 -6.50 9.11 -2.61
C LEU A 107 -6.18 8.26 -3.85
N CYS A 108 -6.89 7.14 -4.05
CA CYS A 108 -6.65 6.25 -5.19
C CYS A 108 -6.79 6.94 -6.57
N PRO A 109 -7.85 7.75 -6.84
CA PRO A 109 -7.96 8.45 -8.12
C PRO A 109 -6.85 9.47 -8.35
N CYS A 110 -6.36 10.13 -7.30
CA CYS A 110 -5.21 11.03 -7.42
C CYS A 110 -3.97 10.27 -7.92
N ALA A 111 -3.69 9.10 -7.36
CA ALA A 111 -2.59 8.25 -7.83
C ALA A 111 -2.81 7.77 -9.27
N GLY A 112 -4.06 7.40 -9.61
CA GLY A 112 -4.45 7.01 -10.97
C GLY A 112 -4.26 8.13 -12.00
N ALA A 113 -4.58 9.38 -11.65
CA ALA A 113 -4.37 10.53 -12.51
C ALA A 113 -2.88 10.76 -12.82
N PHE A 114 -2.00 10.65 -11.82
CA PHE A 114 -0.55 10.72 -12.05
C PHE A 114 -0.03 9.57 -12.91
N LEU A 115 -0.55 8.37 -12.72
CA LEU A 115 -0.22 7.22 -13.55
C LEU A 115 -0.63 7.45 -15.01
N ALA A 116 -1.82 8.04 -15.25
CA ALA A 116 -2.30 8.38 -16.57
C ALA A 116 -1.35 9.35 -17.30
N HIS A 117 -0.95 10.42 -16.61
CA HIS A 117 0.00 11.40 -17.16
C HIS A 117 1.41 10.86 -17.37
N TYR A 118 1.81 9.85 -16.59
CA TYR A 118 3.11 9.18 -16.75
C TYR A 118 3.12 8.22 -17.95
N MET A 119 2.07 7.43 -18.10
CA MET A 119 1.96 6.40 -19.13
C MET A 119 1.57 6.96 -20.51
N HIS A 120 0.94 8.15 -20.57
CA HIS A 120 0.36 8.76 -21.78
C HIS A 120 -0.72 7.93 -22.48
N PHE A 121 -0.98 6.74 -22.00
CA PHE A 121 -1.92 5.77 -22.53
C PHE A 121 -2.51 4.95 -21.39
N LEU A 122 -3.85 4.87 -21.35
CA LEU A 122 -4.56 4.06 -20.38
C LEU A 122 -5.40 2.99 -21.08
N HIS A 123 -5.12 1.75 -20.77
CA HIS A 123 -5.91 0.62 -21.25
C HIS A 123 -6.63 -0.05 -20.08
N PRO A 124 -7.94 -0.39 -20.20
CA PRO A 124 -8.67 -1.04 -19.11
C PRO A 124 -8.03 -2.34 -18.59
N ASN A 125 -7.33 -3.07 -19.45
CA ASN A 125 -6.60 -4.28 -19.06
C ASN A 125 -5.35 -4.05 -18.22
N MET A 126 -4.93 -2.81 -17.99
CA MET A 126 -3.88 -2.51 -16.99
C MET A 126 -4.39 -2.62 -15.55
N PHE A 127 -5.70 -2.48 -15.36
CA PHE A 127 -6.37 -2.55 -14.07
C PHE A 127 -7.01 -3.93 -13.86
N THR A 128 -6.16 -4.95 -13.76
CA THR A 128 -6.58 -6.33 -13.53
C THR A 128 -6.62 -6.65 -12.04
N MET A 129 -7.34 -7.73 -11.69
CA MET A 129 -7.31 -8.29 -10.34
C MET A 129 -5.89 -8.62 -9.89
N ALA A 130 -5.09 -9.22 -10.76
CA ALA A 130 -3.69 -9.56 -10.47
C ALA A 130 -2.88 -8.33 -10.03
N LYS A 131 -3.17 -7.14 -10.61
CA LYS A 131 -2.51 -5.90 -10.19
C LYS A 131 -2.97 -5.43 -8.82
N SER A 132 -4.25 -5.63 -8.49
CA SER A 132 -4.78 -5.34 -7.14
C SER A 132 -4.17 -6.27 -6.11
N ASP A 133 -4.05 -7.57 -6.41
CA ASP A 133 -3.43 -8.55 -5.53
C ASP A 133 -1.95 -8.24 -5.27
N GLU A 134 -1.20 -7.78 -6.29
CA GLU A 134 0.18 -7.31 -6.14
C GLU A 134 0.27 -6.17 -5.11
N LEU A 135 -0.63 -5.19 -5.17
CA LEU A 135 -0.68 -4.09 -4.20
C LEU A 135 -1.05 -4.57 -2.79
N ILE A 136 -1.97 -5.52 -2.66
CA ILE A 136 -2.33 -6.13 -1.37
C ILE A 136 -1.12 -6.85 -0.77
N ILE A 137 -0.37 -7.60 -1.57
CA ILE A 137 0.87 -8.27 -1.16
C ILE A 137 1.88 -7.26 -0.62
N VAL A 138 2.07 -6.13 -1.30
CA VAL A 138 2.95 -5.04 -0.84
C VAL A 138 2.55 -4.53 0.54
N VAL A 139 1.25 -4.33 0.78
CA VAL A 139 0.73 -3.86 2.08
C VAL A 139 0.93 -4.91 3.17
N ILE A 140 0.67 -6.19 2.88
CA ILE A 140 0.84 -7.30 3.83
C ILE A 140 2.32 -7.45 4.20
N LEU A 141 3.22 -7.45 3.21
CA LEU A 141 4.66 -7.56 3.42
C LEU A 141 5.25 -6.33 4.11
N GLY A 142 4.71 -5.14 3.84
CA GLY A 142 5.10 -3.92 4.55
C GLY A 142 4.77 -3.97 6.03
N GLY A 143 3.67 -4.61 6.37
CA GLY A 143 3.11 -4.72 7.72
C GLY A 143 1.79 -3.97 7.86
N ARG A 144 0.75 -4.70 8.25
CA ARG A 144 -0.66 -4.24 8.37
C ARG A 144 -0.89 -3.11 9.38
N GLY A 145 -0.01 -2.27 9.65
CA GLY A 145 -0.18 -1.15 10.60
C GLY A 145 0.93 -0.15 10.53
N SER A 146 1.88 -0.36 9.62
CA SER A 146 3.03 0.51 9.44
C SER A 146 2.98 1.19 8.07
N LEU A 147 2.74 2.51 8.06
CA LEU A 147 2.80 3.32 6.84
C LEU A 147 4.22 3.29 6.23
N THR A 148 5.24 3.39 7.09
CA THR A 148 6.64 3.36 6.66
C THR A 148 7.05 1.99 6.13
N GLY A 149 6.54 0.90 6.72
CA GLY A 149 6.76 -0.46 6.25
C GLY A 149 6.16 -0.69 4.85
N THR A 150 4.95 -0.20 4.61
CA THR A 150 4.28 -0.29 3.31
C THR A 150 5.04 0.49 2.23
N ILE A 151 5.52 1.69 2.52
CA ILE A 151 6.34 2.49 1.58
C ILE A 151 7.64 1.75 1.24
N LEU A 152 8.34 1.20 2.23
CA LEU A 152 9.57 0.43 2.01
C LEU A 152 9.31 -0.85 1.20
N ALA A 153 8.24 -1.58 1.52
CA ALA A 153 7.85 -2.76 0.77
C ALA A 153 7.52 -2.42 -0.69
N GLY A 154 6.80 -1.31 -0.92
CA GLY A 154 6.51 -0.83 -2.27
C GLY A 154 7.76 -0.48 -3.05
N LEU A 155 8.70 0.23 -2.46
CA LEU A 155 9.98 0.58 -3.10
C LEU A 155 10.85 -0.65 -3.42
N LEU A 156 10.72 -1.72 -2.65
CA LEU A 156 11.49 -2.97 -2.88
C LEU A 156 10.78 -3.91 -3.86
N LEU A 157 9.47 -4.11 -3.69
CA LEU A 157 8.73 -5.16 -4.41
C LEU A 157 8.23 -4.71 -5.78
N LEU A 158 7.79 -3.44 -5.95
CA LEU A 158 7.26 -2.99 -7.23
C LEU A 158 8.31 -2.97 -8.35
N PRO A 159 9.57 -2.53 -8.15
CA PRO A 159 10.58 -2.60 -9.19
C PRO A 159 11.21 -3.99 -9.34
N LEU A 160 11.00 -4.91 -8.39
CA LEU A 160 11.63 -6.22 -8.39
C LEU A 160 11.33 -7.06 -9.64
N PRO A 161 10.07 -7.17 -10.11
CA PRO A 161 9.78 -7.88 -11.35
C PRO A 161 10.48 -7.27 -12.57
N GLU A 162 10.69 -5.95 -12.57
CA GLU A 162 11.40 -5.27 -13.66
C GLU A 162 12.92 -5.49 -13.57
N LEU A 163 13.48 -5.50 -12.37
CA LEU A 163 14.89 -5.83 -12.15
C LEU A 163 15.21 -7.29 -12.53
N LEU A 164 14.28 -8.22 -12.35
CA LEU A 164 14.43 -9.61 -12.77
C LEU A 164 14.31 -9.82 -14.29
N ARG A 165 14.00 -8.77 -15.04
CA ARG A 165 13.91 -8.80 -16.50
C ARG A 165 15.26 -8.88 -17.19
N PHE A 166 16.36 -8.71 -16.48
CA PHE A 166 17.72 -8.85 -17.02
C PHE A 166 18.08 -10.33 -17.22
N GLY A 167 17.79 -10.87 -18.42
CA GLY A 167 18.23 -12.22 -18.82
C GLY A 167 17.17 -13.01 -19.57
N SER A 168 17.56 -14.20 -20.07
CA SER A 168 16.73 -15.13 -20.86
C SER A 168 15.58 -15.78 -20.08
N ALA A 169 15.30 -15.35 -18.85
CA ALA A 169 14.41 -16.02 -17.90
C ALA A 169 13.07 -15.26 -17.70
N GLU A 170 12.53 -14.60 -18.73
CA GLU A 170 11.28 -13.86 -18.63
C GLU A 170 10.11 -14.73 -18.13
N GLN A 171 10.10 -16.00 -18.53
CA GLN A 171 9.09 -16.97 -18.10
C GLN A 171 9.17 -17.31 -16.60
N TRP A 172 10.36 -17.29 -16.02
CA TRP A 172 10.60 -17.62 -14.61
C TRP A 172 10.40 -16.44 -13.67
N ARG A 173 10.29 -15.23 -14.20
CA ARG A 173 10.13 -13.99 -13.43
C ARG A 173 8.98 -14.06 -12.44
N MET A 174 7.81 -14.50 -12.89
CA MET A 174 6.62 -14.65 -12.04
C MET A 174 6.81 -15.71 -10.95
N VAL A 175 7.49 -16.81 -11.28
CA VAL A 175 7.79 -17.90 -10.33
C VAL A 175 8.74 -17.42 -9.24
N PHE A 176 9.83 -16.73 -9.61
CA PHE A 176 10.76 -16.16 -8.64
C PHE A 176 10.13 -15.10 -7.76
N TYR A 177 9.31 -14.22 -8.35
CA TYR A 177 8.58 -13.22 -7.60
C TYR A 177 7.62 -13.87 -6.59
N GLY A 178 6.81 -14.83 -7.05
CA GLY A 178 5.88 -15.56 -6.18
C GLY A 178 6.58 -16.33 -5.07
N LEU A 179 7.69 -17.02 -5.39
CA LEU A 179 8.51 -17.73 -4.40
C LEU A 179 9.08 -16.78 -3.35
N LEU A 180 9.60 -15.62 -3.76
CA LEU A 180 10.15 -14.61 -2.87
C LEU A 180 9.08 -14.06 -1.92
N VAL A 181 7.88 -13.78 -2.45
CA VAL A 181 6.72 -13.33 -1.66
C VAL A 181 6.33 -14.38 -0.62
N VAL A 182 6.22 -15.65 -1.02
CA VAL A 182 5.89 -16.76 -0.11
C VAL A 182 6.95 -16.90 1.00
N LEU A 183 8.23 -16.87 0.63
CA LEU A 183 9.32 -16.93 1.60
C LEU A 183 9.28 -15.72 2.56
N ALA A 184 9.05 -14.52 2.05
CA ALA A 184 8.96 -13.32 2.87
C ALA A 184 7.82 -13.40 3.91
N ILE A 185 6.65 -13.90 3.51
CA ILE A 185 5.51 -14.11 4.42
C ILE A 185 5.82 -15.24 5.43
N LEU A 186 6.46 -16.32 5.00
CA LEU A 186 6.80 -17.45 5.85
C LEU A 186 7.80 -17.07 6.94
N PHE A 187 8.84 -16.30 6.59
CA PHE A 187 9.87 -15.87 7.54
C PHE A 187 9.45 -14.68 8.40
N ARG A 188 8.53 -13.82 7.89
CA ARG A 188 8.04 -12.64 8.61
C ARG A 188 6.54 -12.44 8.46
N PRO A 189 5.70 -13.22 9.16
CA PRO A 189 4.25 -13.13 9.05
C PRO A 189 3.67 -11.79 9.53
N SER A 190 4.40 -11.06 10.37
CA SER A 190 4.01 -9.70 10.81
C SER A 190 4.42 -8.58 9.83
N GLY A 191 5.04 -8.93 8.69
CA GLY A 191 5.57 -7.97 7.71
C GLY A 191 6.95 -7.42 8.08
N LEU A 192 7.54 -6.62 7.19
CA LEU A 192 8.89 -6.08 7.34
C LEU A 192 9.06 -5.24 8.61
N MET A 193 8.05 -4.43 8.96
CA MET A 193 8.07 -3.55 10.12
C MET A 193 7.03 -3.91 11.20
N GLY A 194 6.18 -4.91 10.95
CA GLY A 194 5.11 -5.30 11.86
C GLY A 194 4.12 -4.14 12.12
N THR A 195 3.81 -3.88 13.39
CA THR A 195 2.99 -2.76 13.84
C THR A 195 3.81 -1.53 14.24
N SER A 196 5.15 -1.62 14.17
CA SER A 196 6.02 -0.53 14.59
C SER A 196 6.28 0.45 13.45
N GLU A 197 5.94 1.71 13.65
CA GLU A 197 6.34 2.78 12.73
C GLU A 197 7.77 3.25 13.00
N LEU A 198 8.51 3.57 11.94
CA LEU A 198 9.78 4.28 12.05
C LEU A 198 9.52 5.68 12.65
N SER A 199 9.57 5.75 13.98
CA SER A 199 9.58 7.05 14.66
C SER A 199 10.97 7.65 14.55
N TRP A 200 11.04 8.93 14.18
CA TRP A 200 12.30 9.69 14.16
C TRP A 200 13.08 9.57 15.50
N ARG A 201 12.34 9.45 16.60
CA ARG A 201 12.91 9.20 17.94
C ARG A 201 13.49 7.79 18.07
N GLY A 202 12.90 6.79 17.41
CA GLY A 202 13.41 5.42 17.38
C GLY A 202 14.70 5.29 16.58
N ILE A 203 14.79 5.95 15.42
CA ILE A 203 16.02 5.99 14.60
C ILE A 203 17.15 6.65 15.39
N LYS A 204 16.90 7.81 16.02
CA LYS A 204 17.88 8.53 16.82
C LYS A 204 18.39 7.70 18.01
N ASN A 205 17.50 6.95 18.65
CA ASN A 205 17.85 6.04 19.74
C ASN A 205 18.59 4.79 19.25
N GLY A 206 18.24 4.26 18.07
CA GLY A 206 18.93 3.15 17.42
C GLY A 206 20.35 3.51 17.05
N VAL A 207 20.54 4.65 16.38
CA VAL A 207 21.88 5.16 16.02
C VAL A 207 22.73 5.43 17.28
N ARG A 208 22.11 5.96 18.34
CA ARG A 208 22.79 6.20 19.62
C ARG A 208 23.22 4.89 20.33
N LYS A 209 22.38 3.85 20.27
CA LYS A 209 22.72 2.51 20.77
C LYS A 209 23.84 1.86 19.96
N LEU A 210 23.79 1.98 18.62
CA LEU A 210 24.85 1.47 17.74
C LEU A 210 26.19 2.19 18.01
N GLY A 211 26.16 3.52 18.12
CA GLY A 211 27.34 4.32 18.47
C GLY A 211 27.92 3.96 19.85
N ALA A 212 27.05 3.71 20.84
CA ALA A 212 27.48 3.27 22.17
C ALA A 212 28.08 1.85 22.15
N ALA A 213 27.51 0.94 21.35
CA ALA A 213 28.03 -0.42 21.18
C ALA A 213 29.39 -0.45 20.45
N LEU A 214 29.55 0.39 19.44
CA LEU A 214 30.82 0.55 18.73
C LEU A 214 31.90 1.16 19.64
N LYS A 215 31.54 2.17 20.45
CA LYS A 215 32.46 2.78 21.42
C LYS A 215 32.89 1.77 22.48
N ARG A 216 32.00 0.95 22.97
CA ARG A 216 32.32 -0.13 23.94
C ARG A 216 33.29 -1.18 23.37
N ARG A 217 33.17 -1.51 22.08
CA ARG A 217 34.13 -2.41 21.39
C ARG A 217 35.52 -1.79 21.22
N THR A 218 35.59 -0.50 20.98
CA THR A 218 36.89 0.21 20.86
C THR A 218 37.57 0.39 22.20
N ASP A 219 36.82 0.58 23.29
CA ASP A 219 37.40 0.74 24.64
C ASP A 219 37.92 -0.62 25.18
N VAL A 220 37.24 -1.74 24.93
CA VAL A 220 37.74 -3.08 25.30
C VAL A 220 39.03 -3.43 24.55
N ARG A 221 39.20 -2.93 23.32
CA ARG A 221 40.40 -3.17 22.51
C ARG A 221 41.61 -2.30 22.92
N LYS A 222 41.35 -1.21 23.61
CA LYS A 222 42.41 -0.31 24.13
C LYS A 222 42.83 -0.64 25.56
N GLY A 223 42.01 -1.32 26.36
CA GLY A 223 42.33 -1.71 27.74
C GLY A 223 43.02 -3.09 27.90
N GLY A 224 43.29 -3.78 26.75
CA GLY A 224 43.98 -5.07 26.74
C GLY A 224 45.42 -5.02 26.22
N ARG A 225 46.08 -3.88 26.41
CA ARG A 225 47.53 -3.73 26.16
C ARG A 225 48.21 -3.28 27.41
#